data_02a1881124b979150099aa53d389813b
#
_entry.id   02a1881124b979150099aa53d389813b
#
_cell.length_a   1.000
_cell.length_b   1.000
_cell.length_c   1.000
_cell.angle_alpha   90.00
_cell.angle_beta   90.00
_cell.angle_gamma   90.00
#
_symmetry.space_group_name_H-M   'P 1'
#
loop_
_entity.id
_entity.type
_entity.pdbx_description
1 polymer ?
#
loop_
_entity_poly.entity_id
_entity_poly.type
_entity_poly.pdbx_seq_one_letter_code
_entity_poly.pdbx_strand_id
1 'polypeptide(L)'
;MSESFAKLLLNEQELLQNQANIEDFFNHKIIKHSFLHPNGLTLTALELLGDPKNTLVIIPGRGEIGHKYAELLFSLRSLNWRILILFSRGQGGSTRLLADSNRCHIDRFEYFRADIQFLLNKLYVKEYKLMAFSLGALISLDLIVNGDHIPKKAALLAPYIYPYFPLPKFVLRTLILSLGYLPLLKISYTPHGHNYKRIPFADNHHSHSEIRYNLYHDYYAAHPELTIGGPTWGFLRQAYLTQMRLIHGDFKFKIPIMGILAGNDKVVSSKEASAFFKKHTHDNLDTKIITIENAYHDLLNESDQYRIQSLPQALKFLENGEENVC
;
A
#
# COMPACT_ATOMS: atom_id res chain seq x y z
N MET A 1 16.68 17.19 -11.37
CA MET A 1 15.91 15.98 -11.72
C MET A 1 14.84 15.58 -10.70
N SER A 2 14.99 15.79 -9.37
CA SER A 2 13.83 15.65 -8.44
C SER A 2 12.74 16.71 -8.69
N GLU A 3 13.11 17.87 -9.18
CA GLU A 3 12.18 18.90 -9.65
C GLU A 3 11.29 18.46 -10.82
N SER A 4 11.70 17.46 -11.60
CA SER A 4 10.92 16.94 -12.73
C SER A 4 9.64 16.23 -12.24
N PHE A 5 9.74 15.30 -11.30
CA PHE A 5 8.56 14.59 -10.77
C PHE A 5 7.66 15.49 -9.92
N ALA A 6 8.26 16.45 -9.19
CA ALA A 6 7.47 17.41 -8.42
C ALA A 6 6.54 18.25 -9.32
N LYS A 7 6.97 18.57 -10.53
CA LYS A 7 6.18 19.34 -11.52
C LYS A 7 5.05 18.51 -12.17
N LEU A 8 5.10 17.20 -12.08
CA LEU A 8 4.03 16.32 -12.59
C LEU A 8 2.88 16.16 -11.60
N LEU A 9 3.18 16.28 -10.30
CA LEU A 9 2.18 16.08 -9.25
C LEU A 9 1.31 17.33 -9.15
N LEU A 10 0.00 17.12 -9.15
CA LEU A 10 -0.95 18.21 -8.94
C LEU A 10 -0.87 18.71 -7.49
N ASN A 11 -0.96 20.02 -7.28
CA ASN A 11 -1.29 20.58 -5.98
C ASN A 11 -2.80 20.52 -5.74
N GLU A 12 -3.26 20.83 -4.53
CA GLU A 12 -4.69 20.74 -4.14
C GLU A 12 -5.59 21.64 -5.00
N GLN A 13 -5.11 22.82 -5.39
CA GLN A 13 -5.87 23.73 -6.25
C GLN A 13 -5.99 23.18 -7.67
N GLU A 14 -4.90 22.67 -8.23
CA GLU A 14 -4.90 22.00 -9.54
C GLU A 14 -5.75 20.73 -9.53
N LEU A 15 -5.72 19.96 -8.44
CA LEU A 15 -6.57 18.79 -8.24
C LEU A 15 -8.05 19.17 -8.34
N LEU A 16 -8.49 20.22 -7.63
CA LEU A 16 -9.87 20.70 -7.69
C LEU A 16 -10.28 21.15 -9.10
N GLN A 17 -9.40 21.86 -9.80
CA GLN A 17 -9.65 22.32 -11.15
C GLN A 17 -9.71 21.19 -12.18
N ASN A 18 -9.06 20.06 -11.92
CA ASN A 18 -8.96 18.92 -12.83
C ASN A 18 -9.85 17.73 -12.47
N GLN A 19 -10.75 17.83 -11.48
CA GLN A 19 -11.56 16.69 -11.03
C GLN A 19 -12.29 15.99 -12.18
N ALA A 20 -12.98 16.75 -13.04
CA ALA A 20 -13.70 16.17 -14.17
C ALA A 20 -12.78 15.45 -15.16
N ASN A 21 -11.59 16.03 -15.41
CA ASN A 21 -10.59 15.41 -16.29
C ASN A 21 -9.99 14.13 -15.67
N ILE A 22 -9.78 14.11 -14.35
CA ILE A 22 -9.29 12.95 -13.61
C ILE A 22 -10.32 11.83 -13.64
N GLU A 23 -11.61 12.15 -13.42
CA GLU A 23 -12.70 11.18 -13.50
C GLU A 23 -12.84 10.59 -14.92
N ASP A 24 -12.84 11.45 -15.93
CA ASP A 24 -12.89 11.01 -17.33
C ASP A 24 -11.70 10.10 -17.67
N PHE A 25 -10.49 10.52 -17.28
CA PHE A 25 -9.27 9.73 -17.46
C PHE A 25 -9.37 8.37 -16.74
N PHE A 26 -9.79 8.35 -15.47
CA PHE A 26 -9.90 7.13 -14.69
C PHE A 26 -10.92 6.15 -15.29
N ASN A 27 -12.03 6.68 -15.79
CA ASN A 27 -13.09 5.85 -16.34
C ASN A 27 -12.80 5.33 -17.76
N HIS A 28 -12.02 6.06 -18.58
CA HIS A 28 -11.83 5.72 -19.99
C HIS A 28 -10.40 5.28 -20.35
N LYS A 29 -9.39 5.58 -19.53
CA LYS A 29 -7.99 5.23 -19.80
C LYS A 29 -7.45 4.13 -18.90
N ILE A 30 -8.08 3.87 -17.76
CA ILE A 30 -7.65 2.82 -16.84
C ILE A 30 -8.42 1.54 -17.15
N ILE A 31 -7.67 0.49 -17.50
CA ILE A 31 -8.24 -0.84 -17.76
C ILE A 31 -8.46 -1.55 -16.42
N LYS A 32 -9.67 -2.07 -16.23
CA LYS A 32 -10.05 -2.85 -15.05
C LYS A 32 -9.97 -4.33 -15.39
N HIS A 33 -9.05 -5.05 -14.75
CA HIS A 33 -8.88 -6.49 -14.90
C HIS A 33 -9.56 -7.26 -13.77
N SER A 34 -10.08 -8.43 -14.12
CA SER A 34 -10.70 -9.37 -13.18
C SER A 34 -10.30 -10.79 -13.56
N PHE A 35 -9.63 -11.50 -12.68
CA PHE A 35 -9.11 -12.84 -12.93
C PHE A 35 -9.66 -13.85 -11.94
N LEU A 36 -10.21 -14.94 -12.44
CA LEU A 36 -10.60 -16.07 -11.60
C LEU A 36 -9.33 -16.83 -11.16
N HIS A 37 -9.13 -16.87 -9.85
CA HIS A 37 -8.05 -17.62 -9.23
C HIS A 37 -8.46 -19.10 -9.08
N PRO A 38 -7.53 -20.09 -9.15
CA PRO A 38 -7.85 -21.52 -9.07
C PRO A 38 -8.63 -21.97 -7.83
N ASN A 39 -8.56 -21.19 -6.74
CA ASN A 39 -9.34 -21.44 -5.52
C ASN A 39 -10.77 -20.85 -5.53
N GLY A 40 -11.26 -20.38 -6.68
CA GLY A 40 -12.59 -19.80 -6.87
C GLY A 40 -12.74 -18.33 -6.51
N LEU A 41 -11.69 -17.66 -6.03
CA LEU A 41 -11.73 -16.21 -5.76
C LEU A 41 -11.51 -15.42 -7.04
N THR A 42 -12.11 -14.26 -7.12
CA THR A 42 -11.82 -13.26 -8.16
C THR A 42 -10.82 -12.23 -7.61
N LEU A 43 -9.71 -12.04 -8.31
CA LEU A 43 -8.71 -11.01 -8.01
C LEU A 43 -8.76 -9.91 -9.08
N THR A 44 -8.60 -8.67 -8.65
CA THR A 44 -8.70 -7.50 -9.53
C THR A 44 -7.39 -6.73 -9.63
N ALA A 45 -7.21 -6.07 -10.76
CA ALA A 45 -6.12 -5.13 -10.98
C ALA A 45 -6.59 -3.95 -11.83
N LEU A 46 -5.90 -2.83 -11.73
CA LEU A 46 -6.04 -1.69 -12.64
C LEU A 46 -4.76 -1.52 -13.43
N GLU A 47 -4.88 -1.09 -14.68
CA GLU A 47 -3.77 -0.87 -15.57
C GLU A 47 -3.88 0.45 -16.31
N LEU A 48 -2.87 1.29 -16.19
CA LEU A 48 -2.58 2.35 -17.13
C LEU A 48 -1.57 1.82 -18.15
N LEU A 49 -1.97 1.79 -19.42
CA LEU A 49 -1.11 1.32 -20.49
C LEU A 49 0.11 2.23 -20.68
N GLY A 50 1.24 1.61 -20.98
CA GLY A 50 2.51 2.26 -21.28
C GLY A 50 3.54 1.24 -21.73
N ASP A 51 4.81 1.62 -21.74
CA ASP A 51 5.92 0.72 -22.12
C ASP A 51 6.08 -0.42 -21.09
N PRO A 52 5.92 -1.69 -21.49
CA PRO A 52 6.08 -2.84 -20.61
C PRO A 52 7.48 -2.95 -19.97
N LYS A 53 8.51 -2.37 -20.62
CA LYS A 53 9.87 -2.33 -20.04
C LYS A 53 9.95 -1.39 -18.83
N ASN A 54 9.05 -0.41 -18.74
CA ASN A 54 8.94 0.53 -17.64
C ASN A 54 7.69 0.24 -16.79
N THR A 55 7.56 -0.98 -16.28
CA THR A 55 6.41 -1.37 -15.45
C THR A 55 6.61 -0.94 -13.99
N LEU A 56 5.67 -0.13 -13.50
CA LEU A 56 5.50 0.20 -12.08
C LEU A 56 4.31 -0.59 -11.53
N VAL A 57 4.54 -1.42 -10.53
CA VAL A 57 3.50 -2.09 -9.76
C VAL A 57 3.24 -1.30 -8.48
N ILE A 58 1.96 -1.06 -8.17
CA ILE A 58 1.52 -0.43 -6.93
C ILE A 58 0.72 -1.45 -6.13
N ILE A 59 1.10 -1.65 -4.85
CA ILE A 59 0.33 -2.48 -3.91
C ILE A 59 -0.28 -1.56 -2.85
N PRO A 60 -1.62 -1.38 -2.86
CA PRO A 60 -2.34 -0.49 -1.98
C PRO A 60 -2.27 -0.85 -0.50
N GLY A 61 -2.59 0.12 0.36
CA GLY A 61 -2.82 -0.07 1.78
C GLY A 61 -4.13 -0.84 2.07
N ARG A 62 -4.37 -1.12 3.34
CA ARG A 62 -5.57 -1.82 3.80
C ARG A 62 -6.83 -0.99 3.53
N GLY A 63 -7.79 -1.61 2.85
CA GLY A 63 -9.08 -0.98 2.55
C GLY A 63 -9.04 0.09 1.48
N GLU A 64 -7.92 0.24 0.77
CA GLU A 64 -7.84 1.19 -0.33
C GLU A 64 -8.45 0.63 -1.62
N ILE A 65 -8.99 1.54 -2.41
CA ILE A 65 -9.58 1.27 -3.73
C ILE A 65 -8.82 1.98 -4.83
N GLY A 66 -9.02 1.53 -6.06
CA GLY A 66 -8.29 2.07 -7.20
C GLY A 66 -8.49 3.56 -7.45
N HIS A 67 -9.70 4.07 -7.23
CA HIS A 67 -10.00 5.49 -7.41
C HIS A 67 -9.16 6.42 -6.52
N LYS A 68 -8.72 5.96 -5.36
CA LYS A 68 -7.82 6.71 -4.48
C LYS A 68 -6.47 7.04 -5.15
N TYR A 69 -6.12 6.31 -6.19
CA TYR A 69 -4.91 6.51 -6.99
C TYR A 69 -5.14 7.30 -8.28
N ALA A 70 -6.38 7.77 -8.55
CA ALA A 70 -6.73 8.43 -9.81
C ALA A 70 -5.90 9.69 -10.05
N GLU A 71 -5.71 10.55 -9.03
CA GLU A 71 -4.84 11.73 -9.09
C GLU A 71 -3.39 11.35 -9.44
N LEU A 72 -2.83 10.31 -8.80
CA LEU A 72 -1.47 9.87 -9.06
C LEU A 72 -1.32 9.34 -10.48
N LEU A 73 -2.24 8.48 -10.93
CA LEU A 73 -2.23 7.94 -12.29
C LEU A 73 -2.35 9.05 -13.34
N PHE A 74 -3.23 10.02 -13.10
CA PHE A 74 -3.39 11.18 -13.97
C PHE A 74 -2.11 12.04 -14.01
N SER A 75 -1.46 12.25 -12.89
CA SER A 75 -0.19 12.96 -12.80
C SER A 75 0.93 12.27 -13.58
N LEU A 76 0.96 10.94 -13.57
CA LEU A 76 2.01 10.14 -14.22
C LEU A 76 1.71 9.76 -15.69
N ARG A 77 0.55 10.13 -16.24
CA ARG A 77 0.08 9.73 -17.57
C ARG A 77 1.02 10.07 -18.74
N SER A 78 1.85 11.08 -18.57
CA SER A 78 2.81 11.53 -19.58
C SER A 78 4.12 10.76 -19.60
N LEU A 79 4.38 9.91 -18.59
CA LEU A 79 5.66 9.21 -18.47
C LEU A 79 5.78 7.96 -19.36
N ASN A 80 4.73 7.58 -20.06
CA ASN A 80 4.69 6.32 -20.83
C ASN A 80 5.08 5.08 -20.00
N TRP A 81 4.83 5.11 -18.67
CA TRP A 81 5.03 3.95 -17.82
C TRP A 81 3.79 3.06 -17.87
N ARG A 82 3.99 1.75 -17.94
CA ARG A 82 2.93 0.79 -17.64
C ARG A 82 2.74 0.76 -16.13
N ILE A 83 1.57 1.22 -15.62
CA ILE A 83 1.31 1.25 -14.19
C ILE A 83 0.22 0.24 -13.85
N LEU A 84 0.51 -0.65 -12.92
CA LEU A 84 -0.41 -1.69 -12.46
C LEU A 84 -0.72 -1.48 -10.97
N ILE A 85 -2.00 -1.43 -10.60
CA ILE A 85 -2.42 -1.47 -9.20
C ILE A 85 -3.02 -2.85 -8.93
N LEU A 86 -2.40 -3.61 -8.03
CA LEU A 86 -2.78 -5.00 -7.77
C LEU A 86 -3.51 -5.14 -6.44
N PHE A 87 -4.69 -5.75 -6.47
CA PHE A 87 -5.50 -5.99 -5.28
C PHE A 87 -5.52 -7.47 -4.93
N SER A 88 -4.90 -7.83 -3.83
CA SER A 88 -5.01 -9.18 -3.26
C SER A 88 -6.42 -9.43 -2.71
N ARG A 89 -6.73 -10.69 -2.40
CA ARG A 89 -8.00 -11.08 -1.79
C ARG A 89 -8.40 -10.19 -0.61
N GLY A 90 -9.67 -9.88 -0.49
CA GLY A 90 -10.19 -9.02 0.56
C GLY A 90 -9.87 -7.54 0.39
N GLN A 91 -9.18 -7.10 -0.69
CA GLN A 91 -8.82 -5.70 -0.94
C GLN A 91 -9.38 -5.20 -2.27
N GLY A 92 -9.60 -3.89 -2.38
CA GLY A 92 -10.13 -3.27 -3.59
C GLY A 92 -11.40 -3.94 -4.08
N GLY A 93 -11.46 -4.29 -5.37
CA GLY A 93 -12.56 -5.04 -6.01
C GLY A 93 -12.44 -6.57 -5.91
N SER A 94 -11.38 -7.10 -5.25
CA SER A 94 -11.18 -8.54 -5.10
C SER A 94 -12.16 -9.17 -4.11
N THR A 95 -12.44 -10.49 -4.26
CA THR A 95 -13.39 -11.24 -3.44
C THR A 95 -13.14 -11.04 -1.94
N ARG A 96 -14.17 -10.70 -1.20
CA ARG A 96 -14.20 -10.66 0.27
C ARG A 96 -14.21 -12.09 0.84
N LEU A 97 -13.59 -12.29 2.00
CA LEU A 97 -13.38 -13.64 2.55
C LEU A 97 -14.43 -14.03 3.58
N LEU A 98 -15.21 -13.11 4.08
CA LEU A 98 -16.27 -13.34 5.05
C LEU A 98 -17.62 -12.87 4.48
N ALA A 99 -18.72 -13.44 4.99
CA ALA A 99 -20.08 -13.02 4.63
C ALA A 99 -20.32 -11.54 4.95
N ASP A 100 -19.78 -11.05 6.07
CA ASP A 100 -19.70 -9.61 6.34
C ASP A 100 -18.49 -9.05 5.58
N SER A 101 -18.76 -8.48 4.40
CA SER A 101 -17.75 -7.96 3.47
C SER A 101 -16.92 -6.79 4.03
N ASN A 102 -17.41 -6.13 5.07
CA ASN A 102 -16.69 -5.04 5.73
C ASN A 102 -15.56 -5.53 6.65
N ARG A 103 -15.58 -6.79 7.10
CA ARG A 103 -14.52 -7.32 7.95
C ARG A 103 -13.24 -7.55 7.16
N CYS A 104 -12.19 -6.80 7.48
CA CYS A 104 -10.87 -7.07 6.93
C CYS A 104 -10.31 -8.34 7.57
N HIS A 105 -10.24 -9.43 6.80
CA HIS A 105 -9.82 -10.75 7.27
C HIS A 105 -8.82 -11.40 6.32
N ILE A 106 -7.97 -12.26 6.87
CA ILE A 106 -7.11 -13.19 6.14
C ILE A 106 -6.83 -14.41 7.02
N ASP A 107 -6.91 -15.60 6.45
CA ASP A 107 -6.60 -16.84 7.18
C ASP A 107 -5.10 -17.12 7.27
N ARG A 108 -4.33 -16.77 6.22
CA ARG A 108 -2.87 -16.92 6.13
C ARG A 108 -2.29 -15.75 5.36
N PHE A 109 -1.29 -15.07 5.90
CA PHE A 109 -0.72 -13.87 5.29
C PHE A 109 -0.05 -14.17 3.94
N GLU A 110 0.52 -15.36 3.79
CA GLU A 110 1.17 -15.81 2.55
C GLU A 110 0.24 -15.79 1.33
N TYR A 111 -1.08 -15.85 1.55
CA TYR A 111 -2.05 -15.75 0.47
C TYR A 111 -2.01 -14.39 -0.23
N PHE A 112 -1.69 -13.31 0.49
CA PHE A 112 -1.50 -12.00 -0.14
C PHE A 112 -0.35 -12.02 -1.15
N ARG A 113 0.79 -12.60 -0.76
CA ARG A 113 1.93 -12.77 -1.67
C ARG A 113 1.55 -13.61 -2.88
N ALA A 114 0.91 -14.75 -2.66
CA ALA A 114 0.48 -15.65 -3.74
C ALA A 114 -0.48 -14.96 -4.72
N ASP A 115 -1.38 -14.11 -4.24
CA ASP A 115 -2.29 -13.33 -5.07
C ASP A 115 -1.55 -12.33 -5.95
N ILE A 116 -0.57 -11.61 -5.38
CA ILE A 116 0.26 -10.68 -6.16
C ILE A 116 1.05 -11.42 -7.23
N GLN A 117 1.68 -12.55 -6.92
CA GLN A 117 2.41 -13.37 -7.90
C GLN A 117 1.48 -13.91 -9.00
N PHE A 118 0.26 -14.33 -8.63
CA PHE A 118 -0.74 -14.76 -9.61
C PHE A 118 -1.13 -13.61 -10.56
N LEU A 119 -1.38 -12.41 -10.04
CA LEU A 119 -1.74 -11.25 -10.86
C LEU A 119 -0.57 -10.82 -11.77
N LEU A 120 0.66 -10.80 -11.27
CA LEU A 120 1.85 -10.53 -12.09
C LEU A 120 1.96 -11.50 -13.27
N ASN A 121 1.74 -12.80 -13.02
CA ASN A 121 1.75 -13.83 -14.06
C ASN A 121 0.62 -13.64 -15.09
N LYS A 122 -0.61 -13.35 -14.63
CA LYS A 122 -1.77 -13.10 -15.50
C LYS A 122 -1.61 -11.86 -16.38
N LEU A 123 -0.90 -10.86 -15.88
CA LEU A 123 -0.61 -9.62 -16.60
C LEU A 123 0.71 -9.68 -17.38
N TYR A 124 1.35 -10.86 -17.46
CA TYR A 124 2.60 -11.08 -18.18
C TYR A 124 3.72 -10.12 -17.77
N VAL A 125 3.77 -9.76 -16.50
CA VAL A 125 4.84 -8.89 -15.96
C VAL A 125 6.10 -9.73 -15.80
N LYS A 126 7.18 -9.37 -16.52
CA LYS A 126 8.49 -10.05 -16.41
C LYS A 126 9.39 -9.34 -15.39
N GLU A 127 9.51 -8.04 -15.53
CA GLU A 127 10.34 -7.18 -14.70
C GLU A 127 9.52 -5.97 -14.29
N TYR A 128 9.72 -5.49 -13.05
CA TYR A 128 8.95 -4.36 -12.55
C TYR A 128 9.67 -3.65 -11.41
N LYS A 129 9.28 -2.41 -11.21
CA LYS A 129 9.58 -1.58 -10.04
C LYS A 129 8.34 -1.56 -9.15
N LEU A 130 8.52 -1.44 -7.85
CA LEU A 130 7.41 -1.56 -6.90
C LEU A 130 7.26 -0.30 -6.06
N MET A 131 6.04 0.23 -5.98
CA MET A 131 5.61 1.19 -4.96
C MET A 131 4.56 0.54 -4.09
N ALA A 132 4.67 0.66 -2.77
CA ALA A 132 3.67 0.07 -1.89
C ALA A 132 3.43 0.93 -0.65
N PHE A 133 2.19 0.91 -0.17
CA PHE A 133 1.76 1.71 0.96
C PHE A 133 1.24 0.84 2.11
N SER A 134 1.65 1.16 3.35
CA SER A 134 1.09 0.57 4.58
C SER A 134 1.05 -0.96 4.58
N LEU A 135 -0.14 -1.59 4.57
CA LEU A 135 -0.31 -3.04 4.44
C LEU A 135 0.33 -3.57 3.14
N GLY A 136 0.17 -2.83 2.04
CA GLY A 136 0.81 -3.18 0.77
C GLY A 136 2.33 -3.27 0.89
N ALA A 137 2.94 -2.42 1.70
CA ALA A 137 4.37 -2.48 1.96
C ALA A 137 4.77 -3.72 2.78
N LEU A 138 3.95 -4.16 3.76
CA LEU A 138 4.19 -5.43 4.46
C LEU A 138 4.05 -6.64 3.53
N ILE A 139 3.04 -6.64 2.64
CA ILE A 139 2.88 -7.67 1.60
C ILE A 139 4.11 -7.69 0.68
N SER A 140 4.59 -6.51 0.29
CA SER A 140 5.76 -6.34 -0.57
C SER A 140 7.04 -6.84 0.08
N LEU A 141 7.22 -6.60 1.38
CA LEU A 141 8.36 -7.13 2.13
C LEU A 141 8.33 -8.67 2.20
N ASP A 142 7.14 -9.26 2.44
CA ASP A 142 6.99 -10.72 2.38
C ASP A 142 7.27 -11.27 0.97
N LEU A 143 6.87 -10.53 -0.09
CA LEU A 143 7.18 -10.87 -1.48
C LEU A 143 8.69 -10.78 -1.78
N ILE A 144 9.36 -9.71 -1.35
CA ILE A 144 10.79 -9.50 -1.59
C ILE A 144 11.65 -10.55 -0.89
N VAL A 145 11.25 -10.97 0.32
CA VAL A 145 12.02 -11.92 1.13
C VAL A 145 11.74 -13.37 0.74
N ASN A 146 10.49 -13.70 0.44
CA ASN A 146 10.01 -15.09 0.31
C ASN A 146 9.38 -15.40 -1.06
N GLY A 147 9.32 -14.45 -1.99
CA GLY A 147 8.74 -14.65 -3.31
C GLY A 147 9.74 -15.09 -4.36
N ASP A 148 9.23 -15.70 -5.43
CA ASP A 148 10.04 -16.13 -6.58
C ASP A 148 10.18 -15.03 -7.65
N HIS A 149 9.19 -14.14 -7.72
CA HIS A 149 9.14 -13.04 -8.67
C HIS A 149 9.21 -11.69 -7.93
N ILE A 150 10.42 -11.24 -7.62
CA ILE A 150 10.68 -10.02 -6.86
C ILE A 150 10.90 -8.81 -7.77
N PRO A 151 10.60 -7.58 -7.32
CA PRO A 151 10.85 -6.35 -8.09
C PRO A 151 12.35 -6.06 -8.23
N LYS A 152 12.70 -5.24 -9.22
CA LYS A 152 14.07 -4.71 -9.35
C LYS A 152 14.42 -3.69 -8.26
N LYS A 153 13.44 -2.89 -7.84
CA LYS A 153 13.54 -1.86 -6.79
C LYS A 153 12.20 -1.71 -6.10
N ALA A 154 12.20 -1.24 -4.86
CA ALA A 154 10.97 -0.98 -4.12
C ALA A 154 11.01 0.34 -3.34
N ALA A 155 9.95 1.16 -3.48
CA ALA A 155 9.66 2.30 -2.62
C ALA A 155 8.48 1.96 -1.70
N LEU A 156 8.72 1.94 -0.39
CA LEU A 156 7.77 1.50 0.63
C LEU A 156 7.38 2.70 1.50
N LEU A 157 6.12 3.15 1.36
CA LEU A 157 5.57 4.33 2.02
C LEU A 157 4.81 3.91 3.29
N ALA A 158 5.13 4.53 4.42
CA ALA A 158 4.54 4.27 5.73
C ALA A 158 4.33 2.76 6.00
N PRO A 159 5.38 1.91 5.91
CA PRO A 159 5.25 0.46 5.88
C PRO A 159 4.74 -0.10 7.21
N TYR A 160 3.78 -1.01 7.15
CA TYR A 160 3.15 -1.66 8.31
C TYR A 160 4.07 -2.72 8.93
N ILE A 161 5.24 -2.28 9.44
CA ILE A 161 6.22 -3.17 10.11
C ILE A 161 5.80 -3.49 11.53
N TYR A 162 5.25 -2.51 12.24
CA TYR A 162 4.71 -2.67 13.58
C TYR A 162 3.56 -1.69 13.80
N PRO A 163 2.42 -2.12 14.39
CA PRO A 163 1.32 -1.21 14.67
C PRO A 163 1.71 -0.17 15.72
N TYR A 164 1.22 1.04 15.56
CA TYR A 164 1.23 2.00 16.66
C TYR A 164 0.09 1.63 17.63
N PHE A 165 0.45 1.22 18.86
CA PHE A 165 -0.55 0.77 19.84
C PHE A 165 -0.17 1.22 21.26
N PRO A 166 -1.10 1.81 22.02
CA PRO A 166 -0.83 2.36 23.36
C PRO A 166 -0.80 1.30 24.47
N LEU A 167 -0.46 0.05 24.15
CA LEU A 167 -0.33 -1.05 25.11
C LEU A 167 1.11 -1.58 25.14
N PRO A 168 1.56 -2.13 26.29
CA PRO A 168 2.81 -2.84 26.38
C PRO A 168 2.88 -3.97 25.34
N LYS A 169 4.02 -4.10 24.65
CA LYS A 169 4.19 -5.07 23.54
C LYS A 169 3.81 -6.51 23.92
N PHE A 170 4.10 -6.95 25.17
CA PHE A 170 3.77 -8.31 25.61
C PHE A 170 2.25 -8.52 25.77
N VAL A 171 1.51 -7.51 26.24
CA VAL A 171 0.04 -7.56 26.38
C VAL A 171 -0.60 -7.63 25.00
N LEU A 172 -0.19 -6.72 24.10
CA LEU A 172 -0.67 -6.71 22.71
C LEU A 172 -0.41 -8.05 22.01
N ARG A 173 0.81 -8.60 22.15
CA ARG A 173 1.19 -9.90 21.60
C ARG A 173 0.26 -11.00 22.12
N THR A 174 0.05 -11.08 23.44
CA THR A 174 -0.78 -12.14 24.05
C THR A 174 -2.21 -12.06 23.53
N LEU A 175 -2.80 -10.86 23.50
CA LEU A 175 -4.16 -10.66 22.98
C LEU A 175 -4.28 -11.08 21.51
N ILE A 176 -3.39 -10.58 20.65
CA ILE A 176 -3.41 -10.89 19.22
C ILE A 176 -3.27 -12.40 18.97
N LEU A 177 -2.33 -13.05 19.62
CA LEU A 177 -2.06 -14.47 19.39
C LEU A 177 -3.17 -15.35 19.92
N SER A 178 -3.72 -15.07 21.11
CA SER A 178 -4.79 -15.86 21.72
C SER A 178 -6.13 -15.67 21.02
N LEU A 179 -6.60 -14.42 20.88
CA LEU A 179 -7.91 -14.13 20.31
C LEU A 179 -7.96 -14.43 18.81
N GLY A 180 -6.87 -14.16 18.09
CA GLY A 180 -6.77 -14.49 16.67
C GLY A 180 -6.63 -15.98 16.35
N TYR A 181 -6.38 -16.83 17.35
CA TYR A 181 -6.35 -18.28 17.20
C TYR A 181 -7.73 -18.92 17.38
N LEU A 182 -8.57 -18.38 18.27
CA LEU A 182 -9.87 -18.97 18.63
C LEU A 182 -10.86 -18.87 17.45
N PRO A 183 -11.50 -19.97 17.02
CA PRO A 183 -12.28 -20.03 15.77
C PRO A 183 -13.38 -18.97 15.66
N LEU A 184 -14.13 -18.69 16.74
CA LEU A 184 -15.20 -17.70 16.72
C LEU A 184 -14.67 -16.26 16.83
N LEU A 185 -13.58 -16.05 17.59
CA LEU A 185 -13.02 -14.73 17.80
C LEU A 185 -12.14 -14.27 16.62
N LYS A 186 -11.48 -15.22 15.92
CA LYS A 186 -10.62 -14.88 14.78
C LYS A 186 -11.32 -14.09 13.68
N ILE A 187 -12.64 -14.30 13.50
CA ILE A 187 -13.45 -13.57 12.50
C ILE A 187 -14.17 -12.35 13.08
N SER A 188 -14.08 -12.12 14.39
CA SER A 188 -14.68 -10.95 15.04
C SER A 188 -13.81 -9.71 14.86
N TYR A 189 -14.43 -8.54 14.91
CA TYR A 189 -13.70 -7.28 14.96
C TYR A 189 -12.80 -7.21 16.21
N THR A 190 -11.71 -6.50 16.06
CA THR A 190 -10.89 -6.05 17.21
C THR A 190 -11.63 -4.96 17.98
N PRO A 191 -11.23 -4.62 19.23
CA PRO A 191 -11.79 -3.48 19.95
C PRO A 191 -11.74 -2.23 19.08
N HIS A 192 -12.82 -1.46 19.08
CA HIS A 192 -13.04 -0.30 18.21
C HIS A 192 -13.13 -0.62 16.70
N GLY A 193 -13.02 -1.89 16.30
CA GLY A 193 -13.30 -2.31 14.92
C GLY A 193 -14.81 -2.31 14.64
N HIS A 194 -15.19 -1.75 13.51
CA HIS A 194 -16.58 -1.67 13.04
C HIS A 194 -16.60 -1.63 11.52
N ASN A 195 -17.79 -1.72 10.93
CA ASN A 195 -17.98 -1.47 9.50
C ASN A 195 -17.44 -0.10 9.12
N TYR A 196 -17.08 0.06 7.85
CA TYR A 196 -16.59 1.35 7.37
C TYR A 196 -17.52 2.48 7.83
N LYS A 197 -16.91 3.53 8.35
CA LYS A 197 -17.58 4.77 8.72
C LYS A 197 -16.61 5.91 8.44
N ARG A 198 -17.09 6.93 7.72
CA ARG A 198 -16.34 8.17 7.55
C ARG A 198 -16.17 8.85 8.91
N ILE A 199 -14.93 9.15 9.26
CA ILE A 199 -14.60 9.94 10.45
C ILE A 199 -14.59 11.41 10.02
N PRO A 200 -15.07 12.37 10.84
CA PRO A 200 -14.90 13.80 10.56
C PRO A 200 -13.42 14.14 10.32
N PHE A 201 -13.15 15.03 9.38
CA PHE A 201 -11.76 15.38 9.03
C PHE A 201 -10.96 15.87 10.25
N ALA A 202 -11.58 16.63 11.16
CA ALA A 202 -10.93 17.11 12.38
C ALA A 202 -10.41 16.00 13.31
N ASP A 203 -10.99 14.80 13.24
CA ASP A 203 -10.64 13.65 14.08
C ASP A 203 -9.73 12.64 13.34
N ASN A 204 -9.39 12.92 12.08
CA ASN A 204 -8.56 12.00 11.31
C ASN A 204 -7.08 12.13 11.65
N HIS A 205 -6.34 11.02 11.53
CA HIS A 205 -4.90 10.94 11.70
C HIS A 205 -4.19 10.35 10.47
N HIS A 206 -4.87 10.41 9.32
CA HIS A 206 -4.33 9.82 8.08
C HIS A 206 -3.70 10.86 7.16
N SER A 207 -4.28 12.06 7.05
CA SER A 207 -3.81 13.11 6.15
C SER A 207 -4.14 14.50 6.67
N HIS A 208 -3.31 15.49 6.37
CA HIS A 208 -3.58 16.91 6.57
C HIS A 208 -4.34 17.55 5.39
N SER A 209 -4.56 16.82 4.30
CA SER A 209 -5.32 17.29 3.14
C SER A 209 -6.80 17.03 3.31
N GLU A 210 -7.58 18.05 3.65
CA GLU A 210 -9.03 17.93 3.71
C GLU A 210 -9.63 17.67 2.33
N ILE A 211 -9.07 18.25 1.29
CA ILE A 211 -9.51 18.09 -0.09
C ILE A 211 -9.38 16.62 -0.50
N ARG A 212 -8.18 16.03 -0.44
CA ARG A 212 -7.95 14.64 -0.81
C ARG A 212 -8.71 13.68 0.08
N TYR A 213 -8.79 13.97 1.39
CA TYR A 213 -9.58 13.20 2.35
C TYR A 213 -11.05 13.13 1.93
N ASN A 214 -11.66 14.27 1.62
CA ASN A 214 -13.05 14.33 1.24
C ASN A 214 -13.30 13.61 -0.09
N LEU A 215 -12.47 13.83 -1.12
CA LEU A 215 -12.64 13.22 -2.44
C LEU A 215 -12.72 11.68 -2.39
N TYR A 216 -11.80 11.02 -1.72
CA TYR A 216 -11.86 9.56 -1.67
C TYR A 216 -12.96 9.04 -0.75
N HIS A 217 -13.33 9.77 0.32
CA HIS A 217 -14.46 9.39 1.17
C HIS A 217 -15.81 9.61 0.52
N ASP A 218 -15.95 10.62 -0.34
CA ASP A 218 -17.15 10.84 -1.16
C ASP A 218 -17.31 9.70 -2.18
N TYR A 219 -16.19 9.24 -2.76
CA TYR A 219 -16.21 8.07 -3.62
C TYR A 219 -16.63 6.79 -2.87
N TYR A 220 -16.13 6.58 -1.64
CA TYR A 220 -16.59 5.46 -0.79
C TYR A 220 -18.08 5.55 -0.46
N ALA A 221 -18.60 6.75 -0.22
CA ALA A 221 -20.04 6.93 0.04
C ALA A 221 -20.90 6.57 -1.18
N ALA A 222 -20.40 6.83 -2.39
CA ALA A 222 -21.06 6.46 -3.64
C ALA A 222 -20.91 4.96 -3.98
N HIS A 223 -19.87 4.28 -3.44
CA HIS A 223 -19.53 2.88 -3.71
C HIS A 223 -19.35 2.06 -2.42
N PRO A 224 -20.42 1.91 -1.60
CA PRO A 224 -20.32 1.24 -0.30
C PRO A 224 -19.88 -0.23 -0.38
N GLU A 225 -20.12 -0.90 -1.52
CA GLU A 225 -19.71 -2.28 -1.79
C GLU A 225 -18.18 -2.45 -1.83
N LEU A 226 -17.44 -1.37 -2.08
CA LEU A 226 -15.96 -1.36 -2.11
C LEU A 226 -15.35 -1.08 -0.74
N THR A 227 -16.15 -0.66 0.23
CA THR A 227 -15.63 -0.29 1.55
C THR A 227 -15.14 -1.48 2.35
N ILE A 228 -14.14 -1.24 3.19
CA ILE A 228 -13.61 -2.20 4.15
C ILE A 228 -13.53 -1.51 5.51
N GLY A 229 -14.09 -2.13 6.52
CA GLY A 229 -14.07 -1.66 7.89
C GLY A 229 -12.82 -2.11 8.66
N GLY A 230 -12.98 -2.32 9.96
CA GLY A 230 -11.91 -2.71 10.87
C GLY A 230 -11.33 -4.10 10.60
N PRO A 231 -10.11 -4.36 11.11
CA PRO A 231 -9.51 -5.69 11.03
C PRO A 231 -10.17 -6.66 12.01
N THR A 232 -10.17 -7.94 11.65
CA THR A 232 -10.49 -9.03 12.57
C THR A 232 -9.26 -9.41 13.41
N TRP A 233 -9.48 -10.11 14.52
CA TRP A 233 -8.38 -10.68 15.30
C TRP A 233 -7.52 -11.65 14.48
N GLY A 234 -8.14 -12.43 13.57
CA GLY A 234 -7.42 -13.29 12.65
C GLY A 234 -6.49 -12.50 11.72
N PHE A 235 -6.97 -11.40 11.14
CA PHE A 235 -6.14 -10.52 10.34
C PHE A 235 -4.94 -9.99 11.13
N LEU A 236 -5.18 -9.43 12.33
CA LEU A 236 -4.09 -8.90 13.15
C LEU A 236 -3.07 -9.98 13.52
N ARG A 237 -3.55 -11.22 13.85
CA ARG A 237 -2.66 -12.33 14.16
C ARG A 237 -1.77 -12.68 12.96
N GLN A 238 -2.31 -12.78 11.77
CA GLN A 238 -1.56 -13.14 10.58
C GLN A 238 -0.55 -12.04 10.20
N ALA A 239 -0.97 -10.77 10.27
CA ALA A 239 -0.07 -9.63 10.07
C ALA A 239 1.06 -9.63 11.10
N TYR A 240 0.73 -9.80 12.39
CA TYR A 240 1.70 -9.82 13.48
C TYR A 240 2.73 -10.96 13.33
N LEU A 241 2.29 -12.17 13.01
CA LEU A 241 3.19 -13.31 12.79
C LEU A 241 4.17 -13.04 11.63
N THR A 242 3.68 -12.42 10.56
CA THR A 242 4.54 -12.03 9.42
C THR A 242 5.51 -10.92 9.80
N GLN A 243 5.05 -9.90 10.51
CA GLN A 243 5.91 -8.83 11.05
C GLN A 243 7.03 -9.41 11.92
N MET A 244 6.71 -10.30 12.87
CA MET A 244 7.70 -10.90 13.75
C MET A 244 8.70 -11.78 12.98
N ARG A 245 8.23 -12.55 11.99
CA ARG A 245 9.12 -13.32 11.12
C ARG A 245 10.09 -12.44 10.35
N LEU A 246 9.64 -11.30 9.83
CA LEU A 246 10.48 -10.35 9.12
C LEU A 246 11.42 -9.61 10.08
N ILE A 247 10.94 -9.10 11.21
CA ILE A 247 11.75 -8.34 12.19
C ILE A 247 12.88 -9.21 12.78
N HIS A 248 12.58 -10.48 13.09
CA HIS A 248 13.55 -11.37 13.71
C HIS A 248 14.31 -12.26 12.71
N GLY A 249 13.90 -12.24 11.44
CA GLY A 249 14.57 -13.00 10.39
C GLY A 249 16.04 -12.61 10.23
N ASP A 250 16.85 -13.59 9.82
CA ASP A 250 18.25 -13.38 9.45
C ASP A 250 18.36 -13.33 7.92
N PHE A 251 18.19 -12.14 7.37
CA PHE A 251 18.31 -11.89 5.93
C PHE A 251 18.79 -10.46 5.68
N LYS A 252 19.29 -10.23 4.49
CA LYS A 252 19.55 -8.90 3.94
C LYS A 252 18.75 -8.73 2.66
N PHE A 253 18.32 -7.52 2.38
CA PHE A 253 17.63 -7.23 1.14
C PHE A 253 18.54 -7.54 -0.06
N LYS A 254 17.93 -8.08 -1.11
CA LYS A 254 18.62 -8.43 -2.37
C LYS A 254 18.41 -7.40 -3.48
N ILE A 255 17.62 -6.39 -3.21
CA ILE A 255 17.25 -5.32 -4.13
C ILE A 255 17.37 -3.96 -3.43
N PRO A 256 17.56 -2.87 -4.18
CA PRO A 256 17.49 -1.52 -3.63
C PRO A 256 16.10 -1.23 -3.06
N ILE A 257 16.05 -0.67 -1.84
CA ILE A 257 14.79 -0.32 -1.16
C ILE A 257 14.85 1.11 -0.64
N MET A 258 13.76 1.86 -0.86
CA MET A 258 13.54 3.14 -0.21
C MET A 258 12.38 3.04 0.77
N GLY A 259 12.65 3.23 2.06
CA GLY A 259 11.65 3.38 3.10
C GLY A 259 11.31 4.86 3.30
N ILE A 260 10.04 5.23 3.12
CA ILE A 260 9.55 6.60 3.37
C ILE A 260 8.60 6.53 4.56
N LEU A 261 8.99 7.17 5.66
CA LEU A 261 8.31 7.10 6.95
C LEU A 261 7.56 8.41 7.22
N ALA A 262 6.38 8.32 7.80
CA ALA A 262 5.63 9.47 8.27
C ALA A 262 6.05 9.81 9.71
N GLY A 263 6.47 11.06 9.95
CA GLY A 263 7.06 11.48 11.24
C GLY A 263 6.05 11.54 12.39
N ASN A 264 4.77 11.81 12.08
CA ASN A 264 3.68 11.85 13.06
C ASN A 264 2.63 10.76 12.81
N ASP A 265 3.09 9.57 12.40
CA ASP A 265 2.23 8.42 12.14
C ASP A 265 1.59 7.89 13.43
N LYS A 266 0.25 7.77 13.44
CA LYS A 266 -0.54 7.20 14.55
C LYS A 266 -1.11 5.81 14.22
N VAL A 267 -0.79 5.28 13.04
CA VAL A 267 -1.25 3.96 12.57
C VAL A 267 -0.14 2.92 12.69
N VAL A 268 1.08 3.29 12.26
CA VAL A 268 2.26 2.41 12.30
C VAL A 268 3.43 3.09 13.01
N SER A 269 4.34 2.28 13.56
CA SER A 269 5.51 2.80 14.24
C SER A 269 6.64 3.08 13.26
N SER A 270 6.86 4.35 12.92
CA SER A 270 8.00 4.80 12.09
C SER A 270 9.34 4.48 12.73
N LYS A 271 9.44 4.49 14.08
CA LYS A 271 10.63 4.08 14.82
C LYS A 271 11.00 2.61 14.57
N GLU A 272 10.02 1.71 14.69
CA GLU A 272 10.25 0.28 14.46
C GLU A 272 10.54 -0.01 12.97
N ALA A 273 9.88 0.70 12.05
CA ALA A 273 10.16 0.60 10.63
C ALA A 273 11.59 1.05 10.30
N SER A 274 12.06 2.18 10.86
CA SER A 274 13.44 2.64 10.69
C SER A 274 14.45 1.61 11.21
N ALA A 275 14.24 1.05 12.39
CA ALA A 275 15.10 0.02 12.97
C ALA A 275 15.14 -1.25 12.10
N PHE A 276 13.98 -1.66 11.56
CA PHE A 276 13.87 -2.79 10.65
C PHE A 276 14.71 -2.59 9.38
N PHE A 277 14.54 -1.47 8.69
CA PHE A 277 15.33 -1.20 7.48
C PHE A 277 16.84 -1.16 7.77
N LYS A 278 17.28 -0.47 8.83
CA LYS A 278 18.69 -0.42 9.23
C LYS A 278 19.27 -1.81 9.48
N LYS A 279 18.51 -2.71 10.12
CA LYS A 279 18.95 -4.10 10.40
C LYS A 279 19.14 -4.90 9.11
N HIS A 280 18.26 -4.75 8.12
CA HIS A 280 18.21 -5.62 6.95
C HIS A 280 18.87 -5.00 5.69
N THR A 281 19.39 -3.78 5.79
CA THR A 281 20.18 -3.15 4.72
C THR A 281 21.47 -3.91 4.49
N HIS A 282 21.87 -3.97 3.21
CA HIS A 282 23.19 -4.46 2.79
C HIS A 282 24.06 -3.27 2.37
N ASP A 283 25.32 -3.24 2.79
CA ASP A 283 26.22 -2.09 2.55
C ASP A 283 26.43 -1.76 1.07
N ASN A 284 26.29 -2.75 0.19
CA ASN A 284 26.47 -2.62 -1.26
C ASN A 284 25.19 -2.30 -2.04
N LEU A 285 24.04 -2.12 -1.38
CA LEU A 285 22.78 -1.79 -2.04
C LEU A 285 22.32 -0.38 -1.70
N ASP A 286 21.79 0.33 -2.71
CA ASP A 286 21.21 1.68 -2.54
C ASP A 286 19.91 1.61 -1.73
N THR A 287 20.04 1.42 -0.41
CA THR A 287 18.92 1.46 0.53
C THR A 287 18.83 2.82 1.19
N LYS A 288 17.69 3.48 1.03
CA LYS A 288 17.41 4.81 1.58
C LYS A 288 16.29 4.78 2.59
N ILE A 289 16.45 5.52 3.66
CA ILE A 289 15.39 5.71 4.67
C ILE A 289 15.23 7.21 4.85
N ILE A 290 14.05 7.71 4.57
CA ILE A 290 13.70 9.10 4.80
C ILE A 290 12.48 9.19 5.70
N THR A 291 12.42 10.21 6.52
CA THR A 291 11.26 10.55 7.35
C THR A 291 10.72 11.89 6.91
N ILE A 292 9.44 11.95 6.64
CA ILE A 292 8.73 13.20 6.34
C ILE A 292 8.19 13.71 7.68
N GLU A 293 8.91 14.66 8.25
CA GLU A 293 8.59 15.21 9.57
C GLU A 293 7.16 15.78 9.61
N ASN A 294 6.47 15.53 10.71
CA ASN A 294 5.07 15.91 10.96
C ASN A 294 4.02 15.32 10.02
N ALA A 295 4.37 14.63 8.93
CA ALA A 295 3.40 13.99 8.05
C ALA A 295 2.59 12.91 8.80
N TYR A 296 1.32 12.78 8.45
CA TYR A 296 0.46 11.68 8.87
C TYR A 296 0.67 10.45 7.99
N HIS A 297 -0.09 9.39 8.30
CA HIS A 297 0.11 8.04 7.73
C HIS A 297 0.04 7.99 6.19
N ASP A 298 -0.94 8.68 5.58
CA ASP A 298 -1.26 8.56 4.15
C ASP A 298 -0.39 9.47 3.28
N LEU A 299 0.89 9.13 3.16
CA LEU A 299 1.88 9.89 2.39
C LEU A 299 1.52 10.07 0.90
N LEU A 300 0.63 9.24 0.36
CA LEU A 300 0.16 9.34 -1.04
C LEU A 300 -0.85 10.47 -1.21
N ASN A 301 -1.70 10.69 -0.21
CA ASN A 301 -2.80 11.65 -0.22
C ASN A 301 -2.66 12.70 0.89
N GLU A 302 -1.43 12.97 1.29
CA GLU A 302 -1.10 14.03 2.23
C GLU A 302 -1.29 15.42 1.60
N SER A 303 -1.29 16.47 2.44
CA SER A 303 -1.25 17.85 1.94
C SER A 303 0.00 18.10 1.09
N ASP A 304 -0.08 19.08 0.21
CA ASP A 304 0.98 19.40 -0.77
C ASP A 304 2.34 19.53 -0.11
N GLN A 305 2.39 20.17 1.08
CA GLN A 305 3.62 20.36 1.86
C GLN A 305 4.38 19.05 2.14
N TYR A 306 3.69 17.98 2.45
CA TYR A 306 4.31 16.68 2.78
C TYR A 306 4.40 15.76 1.56
N ARG A 307 3.37 15.80 0.71
CA ARG A 307 3.30 14.97 -0.49
C ARG A 307 4.45 15.28 -1.46
N ILE A 308 4.81 16.55 -1.61
CA ILE A 308 5.94 16.99 -2.46
C ILE A 308 7.29 16.50 -1.92
N GLN A 309 7.40 16.20 -0.63
CA GLN A 309 8.60 15.68 -0.02
C GLN A 309 8.71 14.15 -0.14
N SER A 310 7.62 13.43 -0.33
CA SER A 310 7.56 11.96 -0.36
C SER A 310 7.56 11.40 -1.78
N LEU A 311 6.53 11.70 -2.56
CA LEU A 311 6.29 11.07 -3.87
C LEU A 311 7.39 11.34 -4.91
N PRO A 312 7.90 12.57 -5.10
CA PRO A 312 8.98 12.81 -6.06
C PRO A 312 10.25 12.02 -5.74
N GLN A 313 10.55 11.82 -4.46
CA GLN A 313 11.70 11.02 -4.04
C GLN A 313 11.48 9.53 -4.33
N ALA A 314 10.28 8.99 -4.06
CA ALA A 314 9.92 7.63 -4.39
C ALA A 314 10.02 7.37 -5.91
N LEU A 315 9.41 8.25 -6.71
CA LEU A 315 9.41 8.13 -8.18
C LEU A 315 10.81 8.23 -8.77
N LYS A 316 11.61 9.20 -8.29
CA LYS A 316 13.01 9.34 -8.70
C LYS A 316 13.85 8.12 -8.35
N PHE A 317 13.68 7.58 -7.15
CA PHE A 317 14.37 6.36 -6.73
C PHE A 317 14.01 5.18 -7.63
N LEU A 318 12.74 5.05 -8.00
CA LEU A 318 12.25 3.99 -8.89
C LEU A 318 12.70 4.20 -10.35
N GLU A 319 12.82 5.43 -10.82
CA GLU A 319 13.30 5.75 -12.18
C GLU A 319 14.78 5.47 -12.34
N ASN A 320 15.63 5.91 -11.40
CA ASN A 320 17.09 5.82 -11.49
C ASN A 320 17.56 4.36 -11.51
N GLY A 321 18.37 3.99 -12.50
CA GLY A 321 19.06 2.69 -12.56
C GLY A 321 19.01 1.98 -13.90
N GLU A 322 18.76 2.67 -15.00
CA GLU A 322 19.06 2.18 -16.37
C GLU A 322 20.29 2.87 -16.97
N GLU A 323 21.11 3.55 -16.17
CA GLU A 323 22.42 3.99 -16.64
C GLU A 323 23.38 2.80 -16.59
N ASN A 324 23.51 2.16 -17.78
CA ASN A 324 24.68 1.47 -18.32
C ASN A 324 25.55 0.65 -17.34
N VAL A 325 25.27 -0.65 -17.28
CA VAL A 325 26.38 -1.61 -17.26
C VAL A 325 26.67 -1.92 -18.74
N CYS A 326 27.54 -1.10 -19.33
CA CYS A 326 28.28 -1.46 -20.53
C CYS A 326 29.38 -2.43 -20.15
#